data_d1fe1f77543323a84f7c7e0ab67d543e
#
_entry.id   d1fe1f77543323a84f7c7e0ab67d543e
#
_cell.length_a   1.000
_cell.length_b   1.000
_cell.length_c   1.000
_cell.angle_alpha   90.00
_cell.angle_beta   90.00
_cell.angle_gamma   90.00
#
_symmetry.space_group_name_H-M   'P 1'
#
loop_
_entity.id
_entity.type
_entity.pdbx_description
1 polymer ?
#
loop_
_entity_poly.entity_id
_entity_poly.type
_entity_poly.pdbx_seq_one_letter_code
_entity_poly.pdbx_strand_id
1 'polypeptide(L)'
;TKVVHANGKKELEPYFAAANVAVLAMAPHEYRDFAAPLKLFEYIGNGKPIIATEDTFVGDVVTRDELGWTVKASVVEFAALLEQLTQHPERVDAARDRVMAARDQHTWAARVEELVAALAAVDQR
;
A
#
# COMPACT_ATOMS: atom_id res chain seq x y z
N THR A 1 -9.77 -15.74 -11.92
CA THR A 1 -9.23 -14.37 -12.10
C THR A 1 -10.05 -13.64 -13.15
N LYS A 2 -10.42 -12.39 -12.88
CA LYS A 2 -11.15 -11.52 -13.82
C LYS A 2 -10.27 -10.31 -14.10
N VAL A 3 -9.99 -10.06 -15.38
CA VAL A 3 -9.31 -8.84 -15.83
C VAL A 3 -10.38 -7.83 -16.24
N VAL A 4 -10.27 -6.60 -15.75
CA VAL A 4 -11.21 -5.52 -16.02
C VAL A 4 -10.43 -4.31 -16.52
N HIS A 5 -10.94 -3.69 -17.58
CA HIS A 5 -10.47 -2.39 -18.03
C HIS A 5 -11.38 -1.31 -17.48
N ALA A 6 -10.81 -0.35 -16.75
CA ALA A 6 -11.54 0.78 -16.20
C ALA A 6 -10.73 2.06 -16.43
N ASN A 7 -11.40 3.11 -16.89
CA ASN A 7 -10.81 4.39 -17.19
C ASN A 7 -11.23 5.44 -16.16
N GLY A 8 -10.26 5.85 -15.34
CA GLY A 8 -10.45 6.89 -14.36
C GLY A 8 -11.15 6.45 -13.07
N LYS A 9 -11.19 7.38 -12.11
CA LYS A 9 -11.62 7.13 -10.73
C LYS A 9 -13.04 6.58 -10.63
N LYS A 10 -13.97 7.14 -11.40
CA LYS A 10 -15.39 6.79 -11.33
C LYS A 10 -15.68 5.34 -11.72
N GLU A 11 -14.97 4.82 -12.72
CA GLU A 11 -15.11 3.43 -13.15
C GLU A 11 -14.37 2.44 -12.23
N LEU A 12 -13.30 2.89 -11.54
CA LEU A 12 -12.54 2.09 -10.58
C LEU A 12 -13.23 1.98 -9.22
N GLU A 13 -14.03 2.96 -8.83
CA GLU A 13 -14.64 3.05 -7.51
C GLU A 13 -15.41 1.78 -7.08
N PRO A 14 -16.25 1.13 -7.92
CA PRO A 14 -16.94 -0.11 -7.55
C PRO A 14 -15.96 -1.26 -7.27
N TYR A 15 -14.84 -1.31 -7.97
CA TYR A 15 -13.81 -2.35 -7.76
C TYR A 15 -13.05 -2.12 -6.47
N PHE A 16 -12.72 -0.87 -6.14
CA PHE A 16 -12.16 -0.53 -4.84
C PHE A 16 -13.14 -0.86 -3.72
N ALA A 17 -14.41 -0.52 -3.87
CA ALA A 17 -15.42 -0.84 -2.86
C ALA A 17 -15.52 -2.35 -2.59
N ALA A 18 -15.49 -3.17 -3.64
CA ALA A 18 -15.60 -4.64 -3.55
C ALA A 18 -14.31 -5.33 -3.09
N ALA A 19 -13.14 -4.73 -3.28
CA ALA A 19 -11.86 -5.33 -2.93
C ALA A 19 -11.64 -5.32 -1.41
N ASN A 20 -11.16 -6.43 -0.86
CA ASN A 20 -10.76 -6.53 0.55
C ASN A 20 -9.29 -6.19 0.77
N VAL A 21 -8.44 -6.50 -0.21
CA VAL A 21 -6.99 -6.32 -0.18
C VAL A 21 -6.53 -5.80 -1.54
N ALA A 22 -5.54 -4.92 -1.55
CA ALA A 22 -4.85 -4.47 -2.74
C ALA A 22 -3.48 -5.16 -2.88
N VAL A 23 -2.98 -5.30 -4.09
CA VAL A 23 -1.72 -6.00 -4.36
C VAL A 23 -0.77 -5.12 -5.14
N LEU A 24 0.45 -4.95 -4.61
CA LEU A 24 1.61 -4.35 -5.26
C LEU A 24 2.80 -5.32 -5.22
N ALA A 25 2.55 -6.55 -5.66
CA ALA A 25 3.58 -7.59 -5.75
C ALA A 25 4.38 -7.43 -7.04
N MET A 26 5.50 -6.74 -6.95
CA MET A 26 6.45 -6.55 -8.06
C MET A 26 7.80 -7.13 -7.67
N ALA A 27 8.46 -7.83 -8.61
CA ALA A 27 9.82 -8.29 -8.37
C ALA A 27 10.76 -7.10 -8.08
N PRO A 28 11.69 -7.22 -7.12
CA PRO A 28 12.70 -6.20 -6.87
C PRO A 28 13.45 -5.86 -8.15
N HIS A 29 13.71 -4.56 -8.36
CA HIS A 29 14.44 -4.07 -9.53
C HIS A 29 15.01 -2.69 -9.24
N GLU A 30 16.30 -2.49 -9.44
CA GLU A 30 17.02 -1.25 -9.10
C GLU A 30 16.31 0.03 -9.54
N TYR A 31 15.75 0.05 -10.74
CA TYR A 31 15.04 1.22 -11.27
C TYR A 31 13.70 1.50 -10.57
N ARG A 32 13.07 0.49 -9.97
CA ARG A 32 11.77 0.61 -9.31
C ARG A 32 11.87 0.76 -7.80
N ASP A 33 13.01 0.39 -7.22
CA ASP A 33 13.17 0.31 -5.77
C ASP A 33 13.18 1.69 -5.10
N PHE A 34 13.52 2.75 -5.83
CA PHE A 34 13.43 4.13 -5.35
C PHE A 34 12.16 4.88 -5.78
N ALA A 35 11.34 4.29 -6.63
CA ALA A 35 10.12 4.92 -7.11
C ALA A 35 8.94 4.63 -6.18
N ALA A 36 8.34 5.68 -5.62
CA ALA A 36 7.08 5.59 -4.89
C ALA A 36 5.91 5.50 -5.90
N PRO A 37 5.31 4.33 -6.12
CA PRO A 37 4.22 4.22 -7.08
C PRO A 37 2.97 4.94 -6.56
N LEU A 38 2.32 5.72 -7.42
CA LEU A 38 1.06 6.42 -7.08
C LEU A 38 -0.03 5.46 -6.58
N LYS A 39 -0.02 4.22 -7.07
CA LYS A 39 -0.95 3.17 -6.64
C LYS A 39 -0.87 2.86 -5.14
N LEU A 40 0.31 2.97 -4.53
CA LEU A 40 0.46 2.82 -3.08
C LEU A 40 -0.45 3.80 -2.34
N PHE A 41 -0.36 5.07 -2.68
CA PHE A 41 -1.15 6.13 -2.03
C PHE A 41 -2.63 6.05 -2.37
N GLU A 42 -2.97 5.61 -3.59
CA GLU A 42 -4.35 5.36 -4.00
C GLU A 42 -4.98 4.23 -3.17
N TYR A 43 -4.26 3.15 -2.91
CA TYR A 43 -4.74 2.05 -2.08
C TYR A 43 -4.91 2.47 -0.63
N ILE A 44 -3.94 3.21 -0.08
CA ILE A 44 -4.04 3.77 1.28
C ILE A 44 -5.25 4.71 1.38
N GLY A 45 -5.42 5.62 0.42
CA GLY A 45 -6.55 6.56 0.36
C GLY A 45 -7.92 5.87 0.31
N ASN A 46 -7.99 4.69 -0.30
CA ASN A 46 -9.20 3.85 -0.35
C ASN A 46 -9.31 2.88 0.84
N GLY A 47 -8.45 2.98 1.84
CA GLY A 47 -8.48 2.15 3.04
C GLY A 47 -8.22 0.67 2.77
N LYS A 48 -7.41 0.33 1.77
CA LYS A 48 -7.14 -1.06 1.40
C LYS A 48 -5.85 -1.56 2.02
N PRO A 49 -5.89 -2.64 2.82
CA PRO A 49 -4.68 -3.36 3.21
C PRO A 49 -3.91 -3.81 1.97
N ILE A 50 -2.59 -3.78 2.04
CA ILE A 50 -1.71 -3.98 0.90
C ILE A 50 -0.87 -5.23 1.08
N ILE A 51 -0.78 -6.07 0.05
CA ILE A 51 0.24 -7.10 -0.06
C ILE A 51 1.33 -6.56 -0.99
N ALA A 52 2.54 -6.46 -0.48
CA ALA A 52 3.71 -5.97 -1.21
C ALA A 52 4.83 -7.03 -1.27
N THR A 53 5.80 -6.84 -2.14
CA THR A 53 7.00 -7.66 -2.18
C THR A 53 8.03 -7.14 -1.18
N GLU A 54 8.68 -8.03 -0.44
CA GLU A 54 9.83 -7.74 0.42
C GLU A 54 10.98 -7.11 -0.39
N ASP A 55 11.87 -6.43 0.31
CA ASP A 55 13.06 -5.80 -0.28
C ASP A 55 12.73 -4.80 -1.41
N THR A 56 11.60 -4.11 -1.29
CA THR A 56 11.17 -3.03 -2.18
C THR A 56 10.76 -1.80 -1.37
N PHE A 57 10.82 -0.61 -1.96
CA PHE A 57 10.32 0.61 -1.31
C PHE A 57 8.88 0.45 -0.77
N VAL A 58 8.01 -0.17 -1.57
CA VAL A 58 6.61 -0.41 -1.16
C VAL A 58 6.53 -1.38 0.02
N GLY A 59 7.33 -2.44 0.00
CA GLY A 59 7.43 -3.40 1.09
C GLY A 59 7.87 -2.75 2.40
N ASP A 60 8.87 -1.87 2.34
CA ASP A 60 9.37 -1.11 3.49
C ASP A 60 8.28 -0.19 4.07
N VAL A 61 7.54 0.52 3.23
CA VAL A 61 6.43 1.38 3.67
C VAL A 61 5.31 0.54 4.30
N VAL A 62 4.91 -0.56 3.65
CA VAL A 62 3.85 -1.45 4.15
C VAL A 62 4.22 -2.04 5.51
N THR A 63 5.48 -2.42 5.70
CA THR A 63 5.97 -2.99 6.97
C THR A 63 6.07 -1.91 8.04
N ARG A 64 6.71 -0.78 7.75
CA ARG A 64 6.94 0.30 8.71
C ARG A 64 5.65 0.88 9.27
N ASP A 65 4.66 1.10 8.39
CA ASP A 65 3.40 1.76 8.72
C ASP A 65 2.26 0.75 8.98
N GLU A 66 2.58 -0.55 9.04
CA GLU A 66 1.66 -1.67 9.31
C GLU A 66 0.43 -1.71 8.39
N LEU A 67 0.64 -1.38 7.10
CA LEU A 67 -0.44 -1.23 6.12
C LEU A 67 -0.92 -2.56 5.49
N GLY A 68 -0.36 -3.68 5.91
CA GLY A 68 -0.72 -4.99 5.36
C GLY A 68 0.39 -6.03 5.56
N TRP A 69 0.78 -6.70 4.49
CA TRP A 69 1.73 -7.83 4.53
C TRP A 69 2.77 -7.71 3.43
N THR A 70 3.92 -8.30 3.69
CA THR A 70 4.96 -8.49 2.69
C THR A 70 5.21 -9.96 2.43
N VAL A 71 5.57 -10.29 1.21
CA VAL A 71 5.96 -11.64 0.77
C VAL A 71 7.19 -11.55 -0.12
N LYS A 72 7.98 -12.60 -0.16
CA LYS A 72 9.05 -12.70 -1.17
C LYS A 72 8.44 -12.72 -2.58
N ALA A 73 9.25 -12.42 -3.58
CA ALA A 73 8.85 -12.52 -4.99
C ALA A 73 8.63 -14.00 -5.39
N SER A 74 7.68 -14.65 -4.75
CA SER A 74 7.38 -16.09 -4.84
C SER A 74 5.88 -16.32 -4.96
N VAL A 75 5.46 -17.01 -6.01
CA VAL A 75 4.06 -17.40 -6.21
C VAL A 75 3.57 -18.28 -5.06
N VAL A 76 4.42 -19.15 -4.54
CA VAL A 76 4.07 -20.08 -3.44
C VAL A 76 3.78 -19.30 -2.15
N GLU A 77 4.64 -18.35 -1.78
CA GLU A 77 4.45 -17.54 -0.58
C GLU A 77 3.22 -16.62 -0.71
N PHE A 78 3.03 -16.04 -1.89
CA PHE A 78 1.85 -15.22 -2.17
C PHE A 78 0.55 -16.03 -2.04
N ALA A 79 0.50 -17.22 -2.62
CA ALA A 79 -0.67 -18.10 -2.53
C ALA A 79 -0.93 -18.56 -1.09
N ALA A 80 0.12 -18.91 -0.34
CA ALA A 80 0.01 -19.28 1.08
C ALA A 80 -0.53 -18.11 1.94
N LEU A 81 -0.09 -16.89 1.69
CA LEU A 81 -0.62 -15.71 2.37
C LEU A 81 -2.11 -15.50 2.06
N LEU A 82 -2.51 -15.59 0.79
CA LEU A 82 -3.92 -15.46 0.39
C LEU A 82 -4.80 -16.51 1.06
N GLU A 83 -4.34 -17.76 1.15
CA GLU A 83 -5.05 -18.82 1.85
C GLU A 83 -5.22 -18.48 3.34
N GLN A 84 -4.16 -18.05 4.03
CA GLN A 84 -4.23 -17.63 5.41
C GLN A 84 -5.22 -16.48 5.63
N LEU A 85 -5.22 -15.47 4.75
CA LEU A 85 -6.13 -14.33 4.86
C LEU A 85 -7.59 -14.72 4.59
N THR A 86 -7.80 -15.73 3.74
CA THR A 86 -9.15 -16.27 3.49
C THR A 86 -9.67 -17.03 4.70
N GLN A 87 -8.80 -17.77 5.40
CA GLN A 87 -9.16 -18.50 6.63
C GLN A 87 -9.31 -17.59 7.85
N HIS A 88 -8.65 -16.43 7.84
CA HIS A 88 -8.61 -15.46 8.94
C HIS A 88 -9.03 -14.06 8.49
N PRO A 89 -10.31 -13.84 8.11
CA PRO A 89 -10.80 -12.55 7.64
C PRO A 89 -10.66 -11.42 8.68
N GLU A 90 -10.65 -11.75 9.97
CA GLU A 90 -10.40 -10.81 11.06
C GLU A 90 -9.04 -10.09 10.95
N ARG A 91 -8.04 -10.74 10.34
CA ARG A 91 -6.74 -10.13 10.08
C ARG A 91 -6.83 -9.03 9.02
N VAL A 92 -7.68 -9.23 8.02
CA VAL A 92 -7.93 -8.24 6.96
C VAL A 92 -8.66 -7.04 7.52
N ASP A 93 -9.64 -7.24 8.38
CA ASP A 93 -10.38 -6.17 9.03
C ASP A 93 -9.47 -5.33 9.96
N ALA A 94 -8.66 -5.99 10.79
CA ALA A 94 -7.68 -5.31 11.63
C ALA A 94 -6.64 -4.52 10.82
N ALA A 95 -6.19 -5.05 9.67
CA ALA A 95 -5.28 -4.32 8.79
C ALA A 95 -5.97 -3.12 8.13
N ARG A 96 -7.25 -3.25 7.76
CA ARG A 96 -8.04 -2.13 7.22
C ARG A 96 -8.15 -0.99 8.22
N ASP A 97 -8.41 -1.28 9.48
CA ASP A 97 -8.50 -0.27 10.54
C ASP A 97 -7.17 0.50 10.68
N ARG A 98 -6.02 -0.20 10.62
CA ARG A 98 -4.70 0.45 10.63
C ARG A 98 -4.47 1.34 9.41
N VAL A 99 -4.81 0.86 8.22
CA VAL A 99 -4.71 1.67 6.98
C VAL A 99 -5.57 2.92 7.08
N MET A 100 -6.79 2.81 7.57
CA MET A 100 -7.69 3.95 7.76
C MET A 100 -7.12 4.96 8.77
N ALA A 101 -6.51 4.50 9.84
CA ALA A 101 -5.86 5.36 10.83
C ALA A 101 -4.60 6.07 10.28
N ALA A 102 -3.84 5.39 9.40
CA ALA A 102 -2.63 5.92 8.79
C ALA A 102 -2.90 6.83 7.57
N ARG A 103 -4.12 6.82 7.02
CA ARG A 103 -4.46 7.47 5.75
C ARG A 103 -4.07 8.94 5.68
N ASP A 104 -4.32 9.69 6.74
CA ASP A 104 -4.08 11.14 6.74
C ASP A 104 -2.58 11.49 6.74
N GLN A 105 -1.72 10.58 7.18
CA GLN A 105 -0.26 10.72 7.13
C GLN A 105 0.31 10.54 5.71
N HIS A 106 -0.46 9.97 4.80
CA HIS A 106 -0.08 9.69 3.41
C HIS A 106 -0.75 10.62 2.38
N THR A 107 -1.21 11.79 2.81
CA THR A 107 -1.79 12.81 1.95
C THR A 107 -0.72 13.76 1.40
N TRP A 108 -1.05 14.48 0.34
CA TRP A 108 -0.21 15.58 -0.16
C TRP A 108 -0.01 16.67 0.90
N ALA A 109 -1.03 16.96 1.70
CA ALA A 109 -0.93 17.92 2.80
C ALA A 109 0.14 17.49 3.82
N ALA A 110 0.13 16.24 4.25
CA ALA A 110 1.14 15.69 5.15
C ALA A 110 2.56 15.78 4.55
N ARG A 111 2.72 15.50 3.25
CA ARG A 111 4.02 15.64 2.56
C ARG A 111 4.52 17.08 2.51
N VAL A 112 3.62 18.03 2.29
CA VAL A 112 3.97 19.48 2.33
C VAL A 112 4.41 19.88 3.74
N GLU A 113 3.72 19.45 4.78
CA GLU A 113 4.08 19.72 6.18
C GLU A 113 5.47 19.16 6.52
N GLU A 114 5.76 17.91 6.12
CA GLU A 114 7.08 17.30 6.29
C GLU A 114 8.18 18.11 5.58
N LEU A 115 7.92 18.54 4.35
CA LEU A 115 8.88 19.36 3.58
C LEU A 115 9.13 20.71 4.25
N VAL A 116 8.08 21.39 4.68
CA VAL A 116 8.20 22.68 5.38
C VAL A 116 9.00 22.52 6.68
N ALA A 117 8.73 21.47 7.46
CA ALA A 117 9.47 21.18 8.67
C ALA A 117 10.96 20.91 8.39
N ALA A 118 11.25 20.14 7.33
CA ALA A 118 12.63 19.84 6.94
C ALA A 118 13.39 21.10 6.48
N LEU A 119 12.75 22.00 5.71
CA LEU A 119 13.34 23.26 5.28
C LEU A 119 13.62 24.20 6.47
N ALA A 120 12.67 24.32 7.41
CA ALA A 120 12.86 25.10 8.62
C ALA A 120 14.03 24.60 9.49
N ALA A 121 14.26 23.29 9.53
CA ALA A 121 15.39 22.69 10.24
C ALA A 121 16.75 22.99 9.58
N VAL A 122 16.79 23.20 8.26
CA VAL A 122 18.01 23.59 7.52
C VAL A 122 18.36 25.05 7.77
N ASP A 123 17.36 25.93 7.82
CA ASP A 123 17.55 27.40 8.06
C ASP A 123 18.08 27.72 9.47
N GLN A 124 17.96 26.78 10.42
CA GLN A 124 18.46 26.95 11.80
C GLN A 124 19.91 26.46 11.99
N ARG A 125 20.58 26.01 10.93
CA ARG A 125 21.97 25.57 10.95
C ARG A 125 22.91 26.63 10.39
#